data_606d3a09ec50aac6dd96410f72e017e0
#
_entry.id   606d3a09ec50aac6dd96410f72e017e0
#
_cell.length_a   1.000
_cell.length_b   1.000
_cell.length_c   1.000
_cell.angle_alpha   90.00
_cell.angle_beta   90.00
_cell.angle_gamma   90.00
#
_symmetry.space_group_name_H-M   'P 1'
#
loop_
_entity.id
_entity.type
_entity.pdbx_description
1 polymer ?
#
loop_
_entity_poly.entity_id
_entity_poly.type
_entity_poly.pdbx_seq_one_letter_code
_entity_poly.pdbx_strand_id
1 'polypeptide(L)'
;MKKHNFYAGPSVLNRGVIERTADAVLNFADMDLSLLEISHRSKQFQAVMDEAVATFKELLDIPEGYEVLFLGGGASLQFYM
;
A
#
# COMPACT_ATOMS: atom_id res chain seq x y z
N MET A 1 -23.14 -4.36 9.20
CA MET A 1 -22.05 -5.17 9.73
C MET A 1 -21.18 -5.72 8.61
N LYS A 2 -19.87 -5.62 8.78
CA LYS A 2 -18.93 -6.10 7.77
C LYS A 2 -18.85 -7.64 7.82
N LYS A 3 -18.89 -8.26 6.66
CA LYS A 3 -18.78 -9.71 6.55
C LYS A 3 -17.34 -10.15 6.71
N HIS A 4 -17.15 -11.37 7.19
CA HIS A 4 -15.84 -11.99 7.19
C HIS A 4 -15.48 -12.36 5.75
N ASN A 5 -14.25 -12.01 5.34
CA ASN A 5 -13.80 -12.24 3.98
C ASN A 5 -12.39 -12.84 4.02
N PHE A 6 -12.25 -14.02 3.46
CA PHE A 6 -10.99 -14.76 3.40
C PHE A 6 -10.57 -15.07 1.97
N TYR A 7 -10.96 -14.22 1.02
CA TYR A 7 -10.52 -14.39 -0.36
C TYR A 7 -9.00 -14.27 -0.46
N ALA A 8 -8.44 -15.03 -1.38
CA ALA A 8 -7.02 -14.94 -1.70
C ALA A 8 -6.74 -13.62 -2.40
N GLY A 9 -5.98 -12.76 -1.78
CA GLY A 9 -5.69 -11.42 -2.28
C GLY A 9 -6.73 -10.41 -1.80
N PRO A 10 -7.90 -10.29 -2.47
CA PRO A 10 -8.93 -9.34 -2.01
C PRO A 10 -9.57 -9.87 -0.73
N SER A 11 -9.06 -9.45 0.40
CA SER A 11 -9.52 -9.89 1.70
C SER A 11 -10.17 -8.73 2.47
N VAL A 12 -10.49 -8.95 3.73
CA VAL A 12 -11.08 -7.91 4.56
C VAL A 12 -10.03 -6.84 4.88
N LEU A 13 -10.45 -5.57 4.80
CA LEU A 13 -9.60 -4.44 5.15
C LEU A 13 -10.21 -3.68 6.33
N ASN A 14 -9.36 -3.03 7.10
CA ASN A 14 -9.80 -2.14 8.17
C ASN A 14 -10.65 -1.00 7.58
N ARG A 15 -11.75 -0.69 8.23
CA ARG A 15 -12.69 0.34 7.76
C ARG A 15 -12.02 1.71 7.59
N GLY A 16 -11.19 2.09 8.53
CA GLY A 16 -10.45 3.36 8.45
C GLY A 16 -9.52 3.43 7.24
N VAL A 17 -8.91 2.30 6.87
CA VAL A 17 -8.07 2.23 5.68
C VAL A 17 -8.90 2.45 4.42
N ILE A 18 -10.09 1.82 4.34
CA ILE A 18 -10.99 1.99 3.20
C ILE A 18 -11.42 3.44 3.07
N GLU A 19 -11.78 4.08 4.18
CA GLU A 19 -12.21 5.47 4.19
C GLU A 19 -11.10 6.42 3.73
N ARG A 20 -9.89 6.23 4.22
CA ARG A 20 -8.73 7.03 3.81
C ARG A 20 -8.38 6.80 2.34
N THR A 21 -8.53 5.58 1.87
CA THR A 21 -8.31 5.27 0.46
C THR A 21 -9.32 5.98 -0.41
N ALA A 22 -10.59 5.98 0.01
CA ALA A 22 -11.65 6.69 -0.72
C ALA A 22 -11.35 8.20 -0.80
N ASP A 23 -10.90 8.80 0.30
CA ASP A 23 -10.52 10.21 0.32
C ASP A 23 -9.35 10.48 -0.64
N ALA A 24 -8.35 9.60 -0.66
CA ALA A 24 -7.19 9.73 -1.55
C ALA A 24 -7.58 9.60 -3.02
N VAL A 25 -8.58 8.77 -3.33
CA VAL A 25 -9.12 8.64 -4.70
C VAL A 25 -9.81 9.92 -5.13
N LEU A 26 -10.48 10.61 -4.21
CA LEU A 26 -11.17 11.88 -4.51
C LEU A 26 -10.21 13.05 -4.61
N ASN A 27 -9.29 13.18 -3.67
CA ASN A 27 -8.32 14.28 -3.66
C ASN A 27 -7.14 13.89 -2.77
N PHE A 28 -6.00 13.62 -3.39
CA PHE A 28 -4.83 13.18 -2.67
C PHE A 28 -3.90 14.34 -2.33
N ALA A 29 -3.53 14.45 -1.05
CA ALA A 29 -2.55 15.43 -0.56
C ALA A 29 -2.87 16.89 -0.97
N ASP A 30 -4.17 17.23 -1.01
CA ASP A 30 -4.66 18.56 -1.38
C ASP A 30 -4.20 19.06 -2.75
N MET A 31 -3.89 18.13 -3.65
CA MET A 31 -3.42 18.45 -5.01
C MET A 31 -4.55 18.68 -6.00
N ASP A 32 -5.80 18.51 -5.60
CA ASP A 32 -6.98 18.50 -6.47
C ASP A 32 -6.87 17.41 -7.56
N LEU A 33 -6.11 16.37 -7.27
CA LEU A 33 -5.96 15.19 -8.11
C LEU A 33 -6.20 13.94 -7.28
N SER A 34 -6.72 12.92 -7.93
CA SER A 34 -6.84 11.59 -7.32
C SER A 34 -5.46 10.94 -7.21
N LEU A 35 -5.29 10.10 -6.19
CA LEU A 35 -4.14 9.22 -6.11
C LEU A 35 -3.97 8.39 -7.40
N LEU A 36 -5.08 8.08 -8.08
CA LEU A 36 -5.07 7.32 -9.33
C LEU A 36 -4.52 8.11 -10.51
N GLU A 37 -4.45 9.43 -10.40
CA GLU A 37 -4.05 10.31 -11.48
C GLU A 37 -2.59 10.78 -11.38
N ILE A 38 -1.93 10.50 -10.27
CA ILE A 38 -0.53 10.94 -10.09
C ILE A 38 0.44 9.88 -10.58
N SER A 39 1.60 10.33 -11.05
CA SER A 39 2.65 9.42 -11.50
C SER A 39 3.28 8.68 -10.32
N HIS A 40 3.60 7.41 -10.52
CA HIS A 40 4.35 6.64 -9.53
C HIS A 40 5.78 7.18 -9.33
N ARG A 41 6.23 8.09 -10.20
CA ARG A 41 7.53 8.76 -10.08
C ARG A 41 7.43 10.14 -9.43
N SER A 42 6.22 10.57 -9.07
CA SER A 42 6.03 11.85 -8.40
C SER A 42 6.57 11.83 -6.99
N LYS A 43 6.93 13.00 -6.47
CA LYS A 43 7.38 13.12 -5.08
C LYS A 43 6.31 12.71 -4.09
N GLN A 44 5.06 13.00 -4.42
CA GLN A 44 3.92 12.66 -3.58
C GLN A 44 3.73 11.14 -3.47
N PHE A 45 3.89 10.43 -4.58
CA PHE A 45 3.80 8.96 -4.56
C PHE A 45 5.05 8.37 -3.90
N GLN A 46 6.22 8.94 -4.12
CA GLN A 46 7.44 8.48 -3.46
C GLN A 46 7.30 8.57 -1.95
N ALA A 47 6.65 9.63 -1.45
CA ALA A 47 6.39 9.76 -0.02
C ALA A 47 5.51 8.62 0.51
N VAL A 48 4.51 8.19 -0.27
CA VAL A 48 3.66 7.05 0.10
C VAL A 48 4.49 5.76 0.20
N MET A 49 5.36 5.52 -0.79
CA MET A 49 6.22 4.34 -0.81
C MET A 49 7.22 4.36 0.35
N ASP A 50 7.84 5.50 0.61
CA ASP A 50 8.79 5.64 1.72
C ASP A 50 8.12 5.38 3.07
N GLU A 51 6.92 5.90 3.26
CA GLU A 51 6.14 5.64 4.47
C GLU A 51 5.75 4.17 4.59
N ALA A 52 5.37 3.54 3.49
CA ALA A 52 5.04 2.12 3.50
C ALA A 52 6.23 1.26 3.91
N VAL A 53 7.41 1.53 3.35
CA VAL A 53 8.64 0.82 3.71
C VAL A 53 8.97 1.03 5.19
N ALA A 54 8.93 2.27 5.65
CA ALA A 54 9.24 2.60 7.04
C ALA A 54 8.27 1.92 8.01
N THR A 55 6.98 1.90 7.65
CA THR A 55 5.95 1.28 8.48
C THR A 55 6.13 -0.24 8.57
N PHE A 56 6.45 -0.89 7.45
CA PHE A 56 6.74 -2.34 7.46
C PHE A 56 7.94 -2.65 8.34
N LYS A 57 9.01 -1.86 8.25
CA LYS A 57 10.20 -2.06 9.07
C LYS A 57 9.88 -1.92 10.56
N GLU A 58 9.05 -0.95 10.90
CA GLU A 58 8.64 -0.71 12.28
C GLU A 58 7.75 -1.84 12.82
N LEU A 59 6.71 -2.21 12.05
CA LEU A 59 5.74 -3.21 12.50
C LEU A 59 6.33 -4.59 12.65
N LEU A 60 7.27 -4.97 11.79
CA LEU A 60 7.90 -6.29 11.79
C LEU A 60 9.25 -6.30 12.50
N ASP A 61 9.65 -5.15 13.05
CA ASP A 61 10.94 -5.00 13.75
C ASP A 61 12.10 -5.52 12.90
N ILE A 62 12.16 -5.07 11.64
CA ILE A 62 13.14 -5.53 10.67
C ILE A 62 14.51 -4.94 11.01
N PRO A 63 15.55 -5.78 11.25
CA PRO A 63 16.87 -5.27 11.59
C PRO A 63 17.59 -4.63 10.40
N GLU A 64 18.63 -3.85 10.68
CA GLU A 64 19.47 -3.28 9.63
C GLU A 64 20.09 -4.38 8.76
N GLY A 65 20.28 -4.08 7.48
CA GLY A 65 20.81 -5.03 6.51
C GLY A 65 19.73 -5.78 5.75
N TYR A 66 18.45 -5.64 6.15
CA TYR A 66 17.32 -6.21 5.42
C TYR A 66 16.55 -5.11 4.71
N GLU A 67 16.03 -5.42 3.53
CA GLU A 67 15.28 -4.48 2.72
C GLU A 67 13.85 -4.94 2.54
N VAL A 68 12.93 -3.96 2.39
CA VAL A 68 11.55 -4.22 2.04
C VAL A 68 11.40 -3.98 0.55
N LEU A 69 10.90 -4.99 -0.16
CA LEU A 69 10.67 -4.91 -1.61
C LEU A 69 9.20 -5.15 -1.90
N PHE A 70 8.61 -4.29 -2.74
CA PHE A 70 7.26 -4.47 -3.26
C PHE A 70 7.37 -5.00 -4.68
N LEU A 71 7.07 -6.29 -4.85
CA LEU A 71 7.21 -6.97 -6.14
C LEU A 71 5.84 -7.27 -6.71
N GLY A 72 5.70 -7.15 -8.03
CA GLY A 72 4.46 -7.53 -8.71
C GLY A 72 4.33 -9.05 -8.80
N GLY A 73 3.08 -9.52 -8.81
CA GLY A 73 2.78 -10.92 -9.00
C GLY A 73 2.19 -11.58 -7.77
N GLY A 74 1.73 -12.82 -7.95
CA GLY A 74 1.20 -13.63 -6.88
C GLY A 74 2.20 -14.69 -6.41
N ALA A 75 1.72 -15.66 -5.64
CA ALA A 75 2.55 -16.72 -5.08
C ALA A 75 3.25 -17.55 -6.16
N SER A 76 2.57 -17.79 -7.27
CA SER A 76 3.16 -18.57 -8.38
C SER A 76 4.40 -17.87 -8.95
N LEU A 77 4.33 -16.57 -9.16
CA LEU A 77 5.47 -15.80 -9.66
C LEU A 77 6.60 -15.73 -8.65
N GLN A 78 6.26 -15.69 -7.36
CA GLN A 78 7.25 -15.63 -6.30
C GLN A 78 8.20 -16.83 -6.29
N PHE A 79 7.74 -17.99 -6.73
CA PHE A 79 8.59 -19.18 -6.85
C PHE A 79 9.75 -19.00 -7.83
N TYR A 80 9.64 -18.05 -8.76
CA TYR A 80 10.65 -17.79 -9.78
C TYR A 80 11.53 -16.58 -9.43
N MET A 81 11.22 -15.92 -8.34
CA MET A 81 11.98 -14.78 -7.84
C MET A 81 13.03 -15.23 -6.85
#